data_f0a4bc517f2dd713b9605c57b260722e
#
_entry.id   f0a4bc517f2dd713b9605c57b260722e
#
_cell.length_a   1.000
_cell.length_b   1.000
_cell.length_c   1.000
_cell.angle_alpha   90.00
_cell.angle_beta   90.00
_cell.angle_gamma   90.00
#
_symmetry.space_group_name_H-M   'P 1'
#
loop_
_entity.id
_entity.type
_entity.pdbx_description
1 polymer ?
#
loop_
_entity_poly.entity_id
_entity_poly.type
_entity_poly.pdbx_seq_one_letter_code
_entity_poly.pdbx_strand_id
1 'polypeptide(L)'
;MRLHRFVYVFIFGVVATLMSVSAASGHSQLVSSDPVDGSVLSAPPTQVVLTFNEALLKEAVDVAIANGAGEAVSGAVATAVGAIVTIPWPSDLPPDNYSVSYRIVSGDGHPITGSIGFSYTSASSSPSVAPTEA
;
A
#
# COMPACT_ATOMS: atom_id res chain seq x y z
N MET A 1 -31.98 11.06 -52.05
CA MET A 1 -31.25 11.93 -51.07
C MET A 1 -31.61 11.70 -49.61
N ARG A 2 -32.78 11.21 -49.24
CA ARG A 2 -33.14 11.00 -47.82
C ARG A 2 -32.50 9.73 -47.20
N LEU A 3 -32.33 8.67 -47.99
CA LEU A 3 -31.79 7.39 -47.55
C LEU A 3 -30.32 7.50 -47.08
N HIS A 4 -29.48 8.24 -47.82
CA HIS A 4 -28.08 8.42 -47.48
C HIS A 4 -27.88 9.18 -46.16
N ARG A 5 -28.78 10.12 -45.82
CA ARG A 5 -28.72 10.86 -44.53
C ARG A 5 -29.01 9.96 -43.36
N PHE A 6 -29.90 8.98 -43.48
CA PHE A 6 -30.18 8.01 -42.40
C PHE A 6 -29.02 7.03 -42.24
N VAL A 7 -28.37 6.64 -43.33
CA VAL A 7 -27.17 5.76 -43.26
C VAL A 7 -26.03 6.46 -42.55
N TYR A 8 -25.75 7.73 -42.86
CA TYR A 8 -24.68 8.48 -42.16
C TYR A 8 -24.99 8.72 -40.69
N VAL A 9 -26.22 9.01 -40.32
CA VAL A 9 -26.63 9.17 -38.92
C VAL A 9 -26.49 7.85 -38.15
N PHE A 10 -26.85 6.74 -38.78
CA PHE A 10 -26.73 5.41 -38.18
C PHE A 10 -25.25 4.99 -38.00
N ILE A 11 -24.41 5.23 -39.03
CA ILE A 11 -22.97 4.94 -38.98
C ILE A 11 -22.29 5.83 -37.90
N PHE A 12 -22.64 7.11 -37.81
CA PHE A 12 -22.11 8.03 -36.82
C PHE A 12 -22.53 7.63 -35.38
N GLY A 13 -23.77 7.19 -35.20
CA GLY A 13 -24.26 6.66 -33.94
C GLY A 13 -23.52 5.40 -33.48
N VAL A 14 -23.25 4.47 -34.39
CA VAL A 14 -22.51 3.23 -34.10
C VAL A 14 -21.04 3.53 -33.81
N VAL A 15 -20.41 4.45 -34.52
CA VAL A 15 -19.02 4.88 -34.23
C VAL A 15 -18.92 5.60 -32.90
N ALA A 16 -19.91 6.42 -32.55
CA ALA A 16 -19.90 7.12 -31.24
C ALA A 16 -20.06 6.17 -30.04
N THR A 17 -20.83 5.07 -30.22
CA THR A 17 -20.98 4.06 -29.16
C THR A 17 -19.73 3.17 -29.00
N LEU A 18 -18.91 3.02 -30.01
CA LEU A 18 -17.65 2.26 -29.97
C LEU A 18 -16.52 3.03 -29.30
N MET A 19 -16.63 4.36 -29.11
CA MET A 19 -15.62 5.18 -28.46
C MET A 19 -15.78 5.27 -26.94
N SER A 20 -16.81 4.68 -26.36
CA SER A 20 -17.05 4.67 -24.92
C SER A 20 -16.48 3.44 -24.23
N VAL A 21 -15.35 2.91 -24.68
CA VAL A 21 -14.60 1.93 -23.91
C VAL A 21 -13.81 2.72 -22.86
N SER A 22 -14.45 3.01 -21.75
CA SER A 22 -13.73 3.31 -20.52
C SER A 22 -12.81 2.12 -20.28
N ALA A 23 -11.51 2.33 -20.40
CA ALA A 23 -10.55 1.38 -19.86
C ALA A 23 -10.86 1.28 -18.36
N ALA A 24 -11.59 0.24 -17.96
CA ALA A 24 -11.69 -0.14 -16.57
C ALA A 24 -10.25 -0.45 -16.14
N SER A 25 -9.59 0.51 -15.49
CA SER A 25 -8.30 0.32 -14.86
C SER A 25 -8.53 -0.62 -13.67
N GLY A 26 -8.59 -1.91 -13.96
CA GLY A 26 -8.71 -2.98 -12.98
C GLY A 26 -7.35 -3.33 -12.36
N HIS A 27 -6.49 -2.32 -12.11
CA HIS A 27 -5.23 -2.56 -11.44
C HIS A 27 -5.46 -2.49 -9.94
N SER A 28 -5.14 -3.56 -9.25
CA SER A 28 -5.06 -3.57 -7.80
C SER A 28 -4.09 -2.50 -7.33
N GLN A 29 -4.53 -1.68 -6.41
CA GLN A 29 -3.75 -0.57 -5.87
C GLN A 29 -3.82 -0.58 -4.34
N LEU A 30 -2.74 -0.13 -3.72
CA LEU A 30 -2.75 0.19 -2.30
C LEU A 30 -3.69 1.37 -2.06
N VAL A 31 -4.69 1.15 -1.23
CA VAL A 31 -5.69 2.17 -0.85
C VAL A 31 -5.25 2.92 0.39
N SER A 32 -4.69 2.20 1.36
CA SER A 32 -4.23 2.77 2.62
C SER A 32 -3.19 1.89 3.29
N SER A 33 -2.41 2.49 4.17
CA SER A 33 -1.47 1.80 5.05
C SER A 33 -1.59 2.31 6.48
N ASP A 34 -1.29 1.44 7.44
CA ASP A 34 -1.15 1.78 8.85
C ASP A 34 0.13 1.09 9.36
N PRO A 35 1.19 1.80 9.72
CA PRO A 35 1.33 3.27 9.71
C PRO A 35 1.14 3.91 8.33
N VAL A 36 0.65 5.15 8.31
CA VAL A 36 0.48 5.92 7.07
C VAL A 36 1.84 6.17 6.43
N ASP A 37 1.93 6.02 5.11
CA ASP A 37 3.15 6.32 4.36
C ASP A 37 3.66 7.74 4.65
N GLY A 38 4.94 7.85 4.98
CA GLY A 38 5.59 9.10 5.35
C GLY A 38 5.36 9.54 6.81
N SER A 39 4.69 8.76 7.64
CA SER A 39 4.40 9.13 9.04
C SER A 39 5.61 9.01 9.95
N VAL A 40 5.62 9.82 11.01
CA VAL A 40 6.59 9.78 12.10
C VAL A 40 5.84 9.41 13.38
N LEU A 41 6.18 8.26 13.95
CA LEU A 41 5.53 7.72 15.14
C LEU A 41 6.37 8.03 16.38
N SER A 42 5.73 8.11 17.53
CA SER A 42 6.42 8.28 18.83
C SER A 42 6.91 6.95 19.44
N ALA A 43 6.47 5.83 18.88
CA ALA A 43 6.82 4.49 19.31
C ALA A 43 6.73 3.51 18.13
N PRO A 44 7.41 2.33 18.20
CA PRO A 44 7.27 1.32 17.16
C PRO A 44 5.83 0.83 17.05
N PRO A 45 5.32 0.56 15.84
CA PRO A 45 4.02 -0.06 15.66
C PRO A 45 4.07 -1.53 16.11
N THR A 46 2.93 -2.12 16.38
CA THR A 46 2.84 -3.57 16.65
C THR A 46 2.77 -4.37 15.36
N GLN A 47 2.27 -3.77 14.30
CA GLN A 47 2.12 -4.37 12.99
C GLN A 47 2.04 -3.27 11.91
N VAL A 48 2.29 -3.66 10.68
CA VAL A 48 1.98 -2.85 9.49
C VAL A 48 0.80 -3.49 8.77
N VAL A 49 -0.19 -2.69 8.41
CA VAL A 49 -1.36 -3.12 7.65
C VAL A 49 -1.39 -2.40 6.31
N LEU A 50 -1.50 -3.17 5.24
CA LEU A 50 -1.65 -2.65 3.88
C LEU A 50 -3.05 -3.06 3.38
N THR A 51 -3.83 -2.10 2.94
CA THR A 51 -5.17 -2.34 2.39
C THR A 51 -5.19 -2.04 0.90
N PHE A 52 -5.64 -3.01 0.13
CA PHE A 52 -5.75 -2.92 -1.33
C PHE A 52 -7.21 -2.80 -1.75
N ASN A 53 -7.45 -2.40 -3.00
CA ASN A 53 -8.81 -2.22 -3.53
C ASN A 53 -9.48 -3.53 -3.98
N GLU A 54 -8.75 -4.65 -3.97
CA GLU A 54 -9.29 -5.97 -4.33
C GLU A 54 -8.57 -7.10 -3.57
N ALA A 55 -9.19 -8.27 -3.57
CA ALA A 55 -8.66 -9.43 -2.87
C ALA A 55 -7.36 -9.93 -3.51
N LEU A 56 -6.47 -10.45 -2.66
CA LEU A 56 -5.14 -10.92 -3.02
C LEU A 56 -5.06 -12.45 -2.97
N LEU A 57 -4.12 -13.02 -3.71
CA LEU A 57 -3.75 -14.43 -3.59
C LEU A 57 -2.89 -14.61 -2.33
N LYS A 58 -3.36 -15.43 -1.39
CA LYS A 58 -2.73 -15.63 -0.07
C LYS A 58 -1.29 -16.16 -0.16
N GLU A 59 -1.02 -17.00 -1.15
CA GLU A 59 0.28 -17.66 -1.33
C GLU A 59 1.29 -16.78 -2.09
N ALA A 60 0.87 -15.62 -2.59
CA ALA A 60 1.68 -14.75 -3.43
C ALA A 60 1.90 -13.37 -2.77
N VAL A 61 2.31 -13.39 -1.50
CA VAL A 61 2.63 -12.19 -0.72
C VAL A 61 4.08 -12.26 -0.30
N ASP A 62 4.89 -11.35 -0.83
CA ASP A 62 6.30 -11.18 -0.48
C ASP A 62 6.52 -9.77 0.05
N VAL A 63 7.15 -9.65 1.20
CA VAL A 63 7.39 -8.38 1.88
C VAL A 63 8.83 -8.34 2.37
N ALA A 64 9.48 -7.20 2.17
CA ALA A 64 10.82 -6.92 2.67
C ALA A 64 10.82 -5.61 3.46
N ILE A 65 11.48 -5.63 4.62
CA ILE A 65 11.70 -4.44 5.43
C ILE A 65 13.17 -4.05 5.32
N ALA A 66 13.44 -2.76 5.13
CA ALA A 66 14.78 -2.20 5.17
C ALA A 66 14.84 -1.06 6.19
N ASN A 67 15.99 -0.93 6.88
CA ASN A 67 16.26 0.18 7.80
C ASN A 67 16.75 1.43 7.05
N GLY A 68 17.04 2.51 7.77
CA GLY A 68 17.50 3.77 7.21
C GLY A 68 18.86 3.69 6.48
N ALA A 69 19.68 2.68 6.76
CA ALA A 69 20.91 2.39 6.03
C ALA A 69 20.69 1.53 4.77
N GLY A 70 19.45 1.11 4.50
CA GLY A 70 19.11 0.23 3.40
C GLY A 70 19.38 -1.25 3.65
N GLU A 71 19.67 -1.62 4.89
CA GLU A 71 19.92 -3.01 5.28
C GLU A 71 18.61 -3.76 5.50
N ALA A 72 18.54 -4.99 4.99
CA ALA A 72 17.36 -5.83 5.15
C ALA A 72 17.18 -6.26 6.60
N VAL A 73 15.94 -6.12 7.08
CA VAL A 73 15.50 -6.63 8.38
C VAL A 73 14.87 -8.00 8.16
N SER A 74 15.35 -9.00 8.89
CA SER A 74 14.81 -10.36 8.82
C SER A 74 13.68 -10.60 9.84
N GLY A 75 12.86 -11.61 9.60
CA GLY A 75 11.85 -12.09 10.54
C GLY A 75 10.44 -11.54 10.38
N ALA A 76 10.19 -10.69 9.40
CA ALA A 76 8.83 -10.27 9.07
C ALA A 76 8.12 -11.32 8.21
N VAL A 77 7.00 -11.83 8.69
CA VAL A 77 6.14 -12.77 7.95
C VAL A 77 4.80 -12.09 7.69
N ALA A 78 4.55 -11.76 6.43
CA ALA A 78 3.29 -11.17 6.01
C ALA A 78 2.21 -12.23 5.81
N THR A 79 0.98 -11.88 6.16
CA THR A 79 -0.22 -12.68 5.89
C THR A 79 -1.23 -11.85 5.12
N ALA A 80 -1.93 -12.46 4.16
CA ALA A 80 -3.01 -11.82 3.41
C ALA A 80 -4.34 -12.49 3.74
N VAL A 81 -5.34 -11.66 4.03
CA VAL A 81 -6.74 -12.06 4.19
C VAL A 81 -7.61 -11.09 3.38
N GLY A 82 -8.23 -11.59 2.32
CA GLY A 82 -8.98 -10.74 1.39
C GLY A 82 -8.07 -9.69 0.75
N ALA A 83 -8.38 -8.43 0.90
CA ALA A 83 -7.62 -7.29 0.39
C ALA A 83 -6.61 -6.71 1.39
N ILE A 84 -6.39 -7.35 2.53
CA ILE A 84 -5.57 -6.85 3.63
C ILE A 84 -4.33 -7.71 3.80
N VAL A 85 -3.16 -7.06 3.82
CA VAL A 85 -1.88 -7.66 4.20
C VAL A 85 -1.50 -7.15 5.58
N THR A 86 -1.20 -8.06 6.49
CA THR A 86 -0.74 -7.76 7.84
C THR A 86 0.67 -8.28 8.03
N ILE A 87 1.54 -7.42 8.54
CA ILE A 87 2.95 -7.67 8.79
C ILE A 87 3.21 -7.40 10.26
N PRO A 88 3.34 -8.42 11.12
CA PRO A 88 3.76 -8.23 12.51
C PRO A 88 5.10 -7.50 12.55
N TRP A 89 5.19 -6.43 13.33
CA TRP A 89 6.44 -5.67 13.42
C TRP A 89 7.39 -6.33 14.42
N PRO A 90 8.66 -6.55 14.05
CA PRO A 90 9.65 -7.07 14.97
C PRO A 90 9.85 -6.13 16.18
N SER A 91 9.80 -6.68 17.39
CA SER A 91 9.82 -5.88 18.62
C SER A 91 11.22 -5.36 19.01
N ASP A 92 12.25 -5.87 18.36
CA ASP A 92 13.66 -5.56 18.65
C ASP A 92 14.28 -4.53 17.70
N LEU A 93 13.48 -3.95 16.80
CA LEU A 93 13.98 -2.94 15.87
C LEU A 93 14.14 -1.58 16.55
N PRO A 94 15.33 -0.95 16.44
CA PRO A 94 15.59 0.34 17.03
C PRO A 94 14.81 1.47 16.34
N PRO A 95 14.71 2.65 16.98
CA PRO A 95 14.25 3.86 16.33
C PRO A 95 15.07 4.16 15.07
N ASP A 96 14.39 4.26 13.93
CA ASP A 96 15.01 4.55 12.64
C ASP A 96 13.93 4.89 11.61
N ASN A 97 14.36 5.16 10.37
CA ASN A 97 13.49 5.18 9.21
C ASN A 97 13.38 3.76 8.63
N TYR A 98 12.17 3.34 8.34
CA TYR A 98 11.92 2.02 7.77
C TYR A 98 11.18 2.12 6.45
N SER A 99 11.54 1.26 5.52
CA SER A 99 10.83 1.05 4.26
C SER A 99 10.29 -0.38 4.22
N VAL A 100 9.02 -0.50 3.90
CA VAL A 100 8.34 -1.79 3.69
C VAL A 100 8.00 -1.90 2.22
N SER A 101 8.73 -2.74 1.52
CA SER A 101 8.49 -3.06 0.12
C SER A 101 7.61 -4.30 0.02
N TYR A 102 6.68 -4.31 -0.92
CA TYR A 102 5.79 -5.44 -1.13
C TYR A 102 5.73 -5.86 -2.60
N ARG A 103 5.60 -7.14 -2.81
CA ARG A 103 5.22 -7.78 -4.06
C ARG A 103 4.10 -8.76 -3.77
N ILE A 104 2.95 -8.49 -4.33
CA ILE A 104 1.74 -9.27 -4.13
C ILE A 104 1.13 -9.60 -5.48
N VAL A 105 0.23 -10.56 -5.51
CA VAL A 105 -0.55 -10.90 -6.71
C VAL A 105 -2.04 -10.74 -6.38
N SER A 106 -2.73 -9.98 -7.20
CA SER A 106 -4.18 -9.83 -7.11
C SER A 106 -4.91 -11.13 -7.47
N GLY A 107 -6.19 -11.22 -7.09
CA GLY A 107 -7.00 -12.40 -7.36
C GLY A 107 -7.17 -12.71 -8.85
N ASP A 108 -6.97 -11.73 -9.73
CA ASP A 108 -6.96 -11.89 -11.19
C ASP A 108 -5.60 -12.30 -11.77
N GLY A 109 -4.57 -12.48 -10.93
CA GLY A 109 -3.24 -12.96 -11.31
C GLY A 109 -2.23 -11.89 -11.69
N HIS A 110 -2.51 -10.60 -11.51
CA HIS A 110 -1.58 -9.53 -11.80
C HIS A 110 -0.64 -9.23 -10.62
N PRO A 111 0.68 -9.17 -10.85
CA PRO A 111 1.62 -8.78 -9.82
C PRO A 111 1.56 -7.27 -9.55
N ILE A 112 1.60 -6.91 -8.28
CA ILE A 112 1.61 -5.53 -7.79
C ILE A 112 2.83 -5.36 -6.90
N THR A 113 3.60 -4.31 -7.17
CA THR A 113 4.78 -3.95 -6.37
C THR A 113 4.66 -2.52 -5.88
N GLY A 114 5.20 -2.25 -4.72
CA GLY A 114 5.27 -0.91 -4.16
C GLY A 114 6.01 -0.89 -2.84
N SER A 115 6.03 0.26 -2.22
CA SER A 115 6.63 0.44 -0.90
C SER A 115 5.94 1.55 -0.14
N ILE A 116 6.00 1.47 1.18
CA ILE A 116 5.67 2.56 2.11
C ILE A 116 6.88 2.82 3.00
N GLY A 117 6.97 4.02 3.54
CA GLY A 117 8.00 4.39 4.50
C GLY A 117 7.39 5.05 5.72
N PHE A 118 7.95 4.79 6.88
CA PHE A 118 7.66 5.49 8.12
C PHE A 118 8.87 5.46 9.04
N SER A 119 8.85 6.29 10.06
CA SER A 119 9.89 6.32 11.08
C SER A 119 9.27 6.34 12.46
N TYR A 120 10.03 5.93 13.45
CA TYR A 120 9.70 6.19 14.82
C TYR A 120 10.93 6.59 15.62
N THR A 121 10.69 7.40 16.62
CA THR A 121 11.69 7.84 17.59
C THR A 121 11.52 7.03 18.87
N SER A 122 12.58 6.89 19.65
CA SER A 122 12.39 6.45 21.03
C SER A 122 11.51 7.48 21.73
N ALA A 123 10.53 7.02 22.50
CA ALA A 123 9.81 7.91 23.39
C ALA A 123 10.87 8.70 24.19
N SER A 124 10.97 10.01 23.93
CA SER A 124 11.84 10.87 24.70
C SER A 124 11.36 10.77 26.14
N SER A 125 12.16 10.10 26.98
CA SER A 125 11.98 10.22 28.40
C SER A 125 12.14 11.70 28.71
N SER A 126 11.04 12.38 28.94
CA SER A 126 11.05 13.74 29.44
C SER A 126 11.99 13.77 30.65
N PRO A 127 13.00 14.66 30.68
CA PRO A 127 13.85 14.74 31.84
C PRO A 127 12.93 15.04 33.03
N SER A 128 12.84 14.11 33.95
CA SER A 128 12.22 14.34 35.25
C SER A 128 13.06 15.42 35.90
N VAL A 129 12.55 16.64 35.89
CA VAL A 129 13.10 17.70 36.70
C VAL A 129 12.89 17.28 38.15
N ALA A 130 13.95 16.77 38.75
CA ALA A 130 13.94 16.55 40.20
C ALA A 130 13.63 17.88 40.88
N PRO A 131 12.69 17.95 41.84
CA PRO A 131 12.46 19.16 42.59
C PRO A 131 13.74 19.45 43.34
N THR A 132 14.35 20.59 43.04
CA THR A 132 15.43 21.14 43.87
C THR A 132 14.77 21.62 45.15
N GLU A 133 14.85 20.83 46.20
CA GLU A 133 14.64 21.37 47.55
C GLU A 133 15.76 22.41 47.83
N ALA A 134 15.31 23.60 47.99
CA ALA A 134 16.17 24.65 48.57
C ALA A 134 16.11 24.61 50.08
#